data_c75f205995d0a98d6b4a61bef932f145
#
_entry.id   c75f205995d0a98d6b4a61bef932f145
#
_cell.length_a   1.000
_cell.length_b   1.000
_cell.length_c   1.000
_cell.angle_alpha   90.00
_cell.angle_beta   90.00
_cell.angle_gamma   90.00
#
_symmetry.space_group_name_H-M   'P 1'
#
loop_
_entity.id
_entity.type
_entity.pdbx_description
1 polymer ?
#
loop_
_entity_poly.entity_id
_entity_poly.type
_entity_poly.pdbx_seq_one_letter_code
_entity_poly.pdbx_strand_id
1 'polypeptide(L)'
;MKVEGVFLVASVFRKLISREFGENIYFKYFYVCQKSLKDKFFDSNEIYQDIYKRVERKDKGDIRKMQSRLNESLIIAVRIIKTYMIFLVYVLAAIFYLVTLGLHPLFTIVGILLIILVLLQKTYEYLINKYCYIDAQIVLIYKNVLEKLLLPEDKNDR
;
A
#
# COMPACT_ATOMS: atom_id res chain seq x y z
N MET A 1 25.80 3.92 -9.34
CA MET A 1 25.25 5.29 -9.19
C MET A 1 24.05 5.19 -8.24
N LYS A 2 24.25 5.59 -6.97
CA LYS A 2 23.19 5.67 -5.99
C LYS A 2 22.29 6.84 -6.38
N VAL A 3 21.06 6.60 -6.74
CA VAL A 3 20.02 7.63 -6.84
C VAL A 3 19.49 7.84 -5.42
N GLU A 4 20.21 8.61 -4.64
CA GLU A 4 19.72 9.22 -3.41
C GLU A 4 18.85 10.40 -3.82
N GLY A 5 17.61 10.41 -3.35
CA GLY A 5 16.84 11.65 -3.30
C GLY A 5 15.50 11.73 -3.99
N VAL A 6 14.81 10.63 -4.19
CA VAL A 6 13.35 10.72 -4.30
C VAL A 6 12.78 10.03 -3.07
N PHE A 7 12.17 10.79 -2.18
CA PHE A 7 11.27 10.28 -1.15
C PHE A 7 10.10 9.58 -1.87
N LEU A 8 10.36 8.40 -2.37
CA LEU A 8 9.35 7.51 -2.93
C LEU A 8 8.43 7.13 -1.78
N VAL A 9 7.31 7.82 -1.69
CA VAL A 9 6.21 7.41 -0.81
C VAL A 9 5.86 5.98 -1.24
N ALA A 10 6.40 5.01 -0.53
CA ALA A 10 6.13 3.61 -0.82
C ALA A 10 4.68 3.30 -0.42
N SER A 11 3.98 2.50 -1.24
CA SER A 11 2.64 2.03 -0.89
C SER A 11 2.64 1.33 0.48
N VAL A 12 1.50 1.35 1.18
CA VAL A 12 1.36 0.66 2.47
C VAL A 12 1.70 -0.83 2.32
N PHE A 13 1.32 -1.43 1.21
CA PHE A 13 1.56 -2.84 0.92
C PHE A 13 3.04 -3.15 0.68
N ARG A 14 3.75 -2.30 -0.07
CA ARG A 14 5.20 -2.42 -0.22
C ARG A 14 5.91 -2.37 1.12
N LYS A 15 5.55 -1.41 1.99
CA LYS A 15 6.11 -1.29 3.34
C LYS A 15 5.87 -2.55 4.17
N LEU A 16 4.67 -3.14 4.09
CA LEU A 16 4.35 -4.39 4.78
C LEU A 16 5.26 -5.52 4.30
N ILE A 17 5.28 -5.81 3.00
CA ILE A 17 6.05 -6.94 2.45
C ILE A 17 7.57 -6.76 2.67
N SER A 18 8.09 -5.54 2.49
CA SER A 18 9.50 -5.24 2.76
C SER A 18 9.86 -5.41 4.24
N ARG A 19 8.94 -5.12 5.17
CA ARG A 19 9.11 -5.34 6.61
C ARG A 19 9.11 -6.82 6.98
N GLU A 20 8.25 -7.63 6.36
CA GLU A 20 8.10 -9.05 6.69
C GLU A 20 9.19 -9.94 6.07
N PHE A 21 9.63 -9.63 4.87
CA PHE A 21 10.53 -10.48 4.09
C PHE A 21 11.84 -9.81 3.68
N GLY A 22 11.95 -8.50 3.81
CA GLY A 22 13.08 -7.72 3.33
C GLY A 22 12.85 -7.12 1.94
N GLU A 23 13.54 -6.02 1.67
CA GLU A 23 13.37 -5.25 0.43
C GLU A 23 13.80 -6.03 -0.82
N ASN A 24 14.87 -6.83 -0.72
CA ASN A 24 15.36 -7.66 -1.82
C ASN A 24 14.32 -8.70 -2.27
N ILE A 25 13.62 -9.28 -1.30
CA ILE A 25 12.58 -10.28 -1.57
C ILE A 25 11.34 -9.62 -2.18
N TYR A 26 10.97 -8.43 -1.67
CA TYR A 26 9.92 -7.63 -2.28
C TYR A 26 10.18 -7.38 -3.77
N PHE A 27 11.40 -6.93 -4.14
CA PHE A 27 11.73 -6.69 -5.54
C PHE A 27 11.70 -7.98 -6.37
N LYS A 28 12.14 -9.12 -5.83
CA LYS A 28 12.00 -10.42 -6.50
C LYS A 28 10.54 -10.69 -6.85
N TYR A 29 9.62 -10.57 -5.89
CA TYR A 29 8.19 -10.79 -6.11
C TYR A 29 7.59 -9.77 -7.08
N PHE A 30 8.01 -8.52 -6.97
CA PHE A 30 7.57 -7.45 -7.87
C PHE A 30 7.93 -7.77 -9.33
N TYR A 31 9.17 -8.21 -9.59
CA TYR A 31 9.61 -8.61 -10.93
C TYR A 31 8.84 -9.82 -11.47
N VAL A 32 8.58 -10.83 -10.64
CA VAL A 32 7.80 -12.00 -11.03
C VAL A 32 6.38 -11.58 -11.42
N CYS A 33 5.71 -10.76 -10.60
CA CYS A 33 4.39 -10.23 -10.92
C CYS A 33 4.39 -9.36 -12.19
N GLN A 34 5.38 -8.49 -12.34
CA GLN A 34 5.49 -7.61 -13.52
C GLN A 34 5.69 -8.39 -14.82
N LYS A 35 6.51 -9.45 -14.79
CA LYS A 35 6.72 -10.34 -15.94
C LYS A 35 5.43 -11.07 -16.30
N SER A 36 4.75 -11.63 -15.31
CA SER A 36 3.48 -12.35 -15.50
C SER A 36 2.38 -11.46 -16.09
N LEU A 37 2.32 -10.18 -15.73
CA LEU A 37 1.38 -9.22 -16.32
C LEU A 37 1.64 -8.99 -17.82
N LYS A 38 2.90 -9.05 -18.27
CA LYS A 38 3.26 -8.94 -19.70
C LYS A 38 2.87 -10.19 -20.47
N ASP A 39 3.05 -11.36 -19.87
CA ASP A 39 2.84 -12.65 -20.51
C ASP A 39 1.38 -13.13 -20.44
N LYS A 40 0.46 -12.32 -19.89
CA LYS A 40 -0.97 -12.64 -19.65
C LYS A 40 -1.22 -13.93 -18.86
N PHE A 41 -0.21 -14.53 -18.27
CA PHE A 41 -0.28 -15.72 -17.44
C PHE A 41 0.30 -15.39 -16.06
N PHE A 42 -0.58 -15.19 -15.09
CA PHE A 42 -0.16 -14.97 -13.71
C PHE A 42 0.05 -16.30 -12.99
N ASP A 43 1.29 -16.79 -12.95
CA ASP A 43 1.64 -17.90 -12.09
C ASP A 43 1.99 -17.40 -10.69
N SER A 44 0.99 -17.38 -9.82
CA SER A 44 1.13 -17.03 -8.41
C SER A 44 1.84 -18.12 -7.59
N ASN A 45 2.04 -19.30 -8.17
CA ASN A 45 2.47 -20.49 -7.44
C ASN A 45 3.92 -20.34 -6.95
N GLU A 46 4.82 -19.75 -7.74
CA GLU A 46 6.21 -19.52 -7.32
C GLU A 46 6.27 -18.64 -6.07
N ILE A 47 5.56 -17.51 -6.07
CA ILE A 47 5.52 -16.57 -4.95
C ILE A 47 4.83 -17.22 -3.75
N TYR A 48 3.73 -17.93 -3.97
CA TYR A 48 2.99 -18.64 -2.93
C TYR A 48 3.89 -19.65 -2.22
N GLN A 49 4.60 -20.49 -2.95
CA GLN A 49 5.48 -21.53 -2.38
C GLN A 49 6.67 -20.92 -1.62
N ASP A 50 7.26 -19.83 -2.13
CA ASP A 50 8.37 -19.17 -1.44
C ASP A 50 7.90 -18.52 -0.13
N ILE A 51 6.75 -17.85 -0.13
CA ILE A 51 6.14 -17.27 1.09
C ILE A 51 5.76 -18.39 2.07
N TYR A 52 5.11 -19.45 1.58
CA TYR A 52 4.68 -20.57 2.41
C TYR A 52 5.86 -21.20 3.16
N LYS A 53 6.93 -21.57 2.47
CA LYS A 53 8.15 -22.14 3.08
C LYS A 53 8.80 -21.25 4.12
N ARG A 54 8.71 -19.92 3.96
CA ARG A 54 9.28 -18.94 4.90
C ARG A 54 8.42 -18.78 6.15
N VAL A 55 7.10 -18.83 5.99
CA VAL A 55 6.14 -18.61 7.07
C VAL A 55 5.87 -19.88 7.86
N GLU A 56 5.82 -21.04 7.20
CA GLU A 56 5.60 -22.36 7.83
C GLU A 56 6.60 -22.66 8.97
N ARG A 57 7.83 -22.15 8.84
CA ARG A 57 8.88 -22.34 9.87
C ARG A 57 8.71 -21.47 11.11
N LYS A 58 7.75 -20.54 11.08
CA LYS A 58 7.51 -19.60 12.19
C LYS A 58 6.52 -20.20 13.19
N ASP A 59 6.64 -19.78 14.43
CA ASP A 59 5.68 -20.15 15.47
C ASP A 59 4.28 -19.58 15.19
N LYS A 60 3.23 -20.30 15.59
CA LYS A 60 1.83 -19.87 15.42
C LYS A 60 1.55 -18.47 16.02
N GLY A 61 2.23 -18.13 17.12
CA GLY A 61 2.14 -16.81 17.72
C GLY A 61 2.65 -15.69 16.79
N ASP A 62 3.76 -15.96 16.09
CA ASP A 62 4.32 -14.99 15.13
C ASP A 62 3.46 -14.89 13.87
N ILE A 63 2.89 -16.00 13.40
CA ILE A 63 1.95 -15.99 12.26
C ILE A 63 0.73 -15.14 12.59
N ARG A 64 0.18 -15.21 13.81
CA ARG A 64 -0.93 -14.33 14.24
C ARG A 64 -0.54 -12.86 14.27
N LYS A 65 0.68 -12.53 14.71
CA LYS A 65 1.19 -11.15 14.66
C LYS A 65 1.34 -10.66 13.23
N MET A 66 1.82 -11.51 12.32
CA MET A 66 1.90 -11.20 10.89
C MET A 66 0.52 -10.92 10.30
N GLN A 67 -0.49 -11.71 10.66
CA GLN A 67 -1.89 -11.48 10.26
C GLN A 67 -2.46 -10.18 10.82
N SER A 68 -2.16 -9.84 12.08
CA SER A 68 -2.58 -8.55 12.66
C SER A 68 -2.00 -7.37 11.88
N ARG A 69 -0.69 -7.40 11.58
CA ARG A 69 -0.03 -6.35 10.78
C ARG A 69 -0.57 -6.25 9.36
N LEU A 70 -0.93 -7.39 8.76
CA LEU A 70 -1.60 -7.41 7.45
C LEU A 70 -2.95 -6.69 7.53
N ASN A 71 -3.78 -7.01 8.51
CA ASN A 71 -5.09 -6.38 8.70
C ASN A 71 -4.96 -4.88 8.98
N GLU A 72 -4.01 -4.47 9.81
CA GLU A 72 -3.72 -3.05 10.04
C GLU A 72 -3.34 -2.34 8.74
N SER A 73 -2.49 -2.94 7.92
CA SER A 73 -2.09 -2.37 6.63
C SER A 73 -3.25 -2.24 5.65
N LEU A 74 -4.17 -3.22 5.62
CA LEU A 74 -5.38 -3.15 4.82
C LEU A 74 -6.30 -2.01 5.28
N ILE A 75 -6.49 -1.86 6.60
CA ILE A 75 -7.29 -0.77 7.19
C ILE A 75 -6.67 0.59 6.85
N ILE A 76 -5.35 0.72 6.94
CA ILE A 76 -4.64 1.97 6.60
C ILE A 76 -4.82 2.30 5.12
N ALA A 77 -4.68 1.33 4.21
CA ALA A 77 -4.85 1.53 2.78
C ALA A 77 -6.27 2.04 2.45
N VAL A 78 -7.30 1.42 3.02
CA VAL A 78 -8.71 1.87 2.85
C VAL A 78 -8.93 3.26 3.47
N ARG A 79 -8.34 3.52 4.63
CA ARG A 79 -8.44 4.83 5.30
C ARG A 79 -7.83 5.94 4.46
N ILE A 80 -6.67 5.73 3.84
CA ILE A 80 -6.04 6.74 2.97
C ILE A 80 -6.98 7.12 1.84
N ILE A 81 -7.61 6.16 1.17
CA ILE A 81 -8.55 6.40 0.08
C ILE A 81 -9.77 7.21 0.57
N LYS A 82 -10.36 6.81 1.68
CA LYS A 82 -11.54 7.49 2.26
C LYS A 82 -11.21 8.91 2.72
N THR A 83 -10.07 9.08 3.41
CA THR A 83 -9.66 10.38 3.95
C THR A 83 -9.32 11.36 2.83
N TYR A 84 -8.76 10.88 1.71
CA TYR A 84 -8.48 11.74 0.56
C TYR A 84 -9.73 12.37 -0.03
N MET A 85 -10.83 11.64 -0.14
CA MET A 85 -12.09 12.19 -0.65
C MET A 85 -12.65 13.31 0.24
N ILE A 86 -12.58 13.10 1.57
CA ILE A 86 -12.99 14.12 2.56
C ILE A 86 -12.07 15.35 2.46
N PHE A 87 -10.76 15.13 2.37
CA PHE A 87 -9.76 16.20 2.24
C PHE A 87 -10.01 17.06 0.99
N LEU A 88 -10.41 16.46 -0.13
CA LEU A 88 -10.70 17.16 -1.37
C LEU A 88 -11.87 18.15 -1.20
N VAL A 89 -12.90 17.77 -0.47
CA VAL A 89 -14.03 18.66 -0.14
C VAL A 89 -13.56 19.84 0.72
N TYR A 90 -12.69 19.60 1.73
CA TYR A 90 -12.13 20.68 2.56
C TYR A 90 -11.27 21.65 1.75
N VAL A 91 -10.48 21.15 0.81
CA VAL A 91 -9.65 22.00 -0.08
C VAL A 91 -10.52 22.92 -0.93
N LEU A 92 -11.59 22.38 -1.53
CA LEU A 92 -12.50 23.20 -2.32
C LEU A 92 -13.18 24.29 -1.46
N ALA A 93 -13.63 23.94 -0.27
CA ALA A 93 -14.22 24.88 0.67
C ALA A 93 -13.21 25.97 1.12
N ALA A 94 -11.94 25.60 1.37
CA ALA A 94 -10.89 26.53 1.76
C ALA A 94 -10.55 27.51 0.64
N ILE A 95 -10.46 27.05 -0.62
CA ILE A 95 -10.23 27.93 -1.77
C ILE A 95 -11.40 28.92 -1.92
N PHE A 96 -12.64 28.42 -1.86
CA PHE A 96 -13.82 29.27 -1.93
C PHE A 96 -13.82 30.34 -0.83
N TYR A 97 -13.53 29.93 0.41
CA TYR A 97 -13.43 30.85 1.54
C TYR A 97 -12.37 31.94 1.36
N LEU A 98 -11.17 31.55 0.89
CA LEU A 98 -10.09 32.52 0.62
C LEU A 98 -10.46 33.56 -0.43
N VAL A 99 -11.20 33.16 -1.47
CA VAL A 99 -11.65 34.08 -2.53
C VAL A 99 -12.72 35.06 -2.00
N THR A 100 -13.61 34.57 -1.12
CA THR A 100 -14.71 35.41 -0.57
C THR A 100 -14.26 36.36 0.54
N LEU A 101 -13.10 36.15 1.17
CA LEU A 101 -12.56 37.02 2.23
C LEU A 101 -12.18 38.41 1.77
N GLY A 102 -12.05 38.66 0.44
CA GLY A 102 -11.71 39.96 -0.09
C GLY A 102 -10.33 40.47 0.33
N LEU A 103 -9.41 39.58 0.69
CA LEU A 103 -8.02 39.94 1.04
C LEU A 103 -7.28 40.54 -0.14
N HIS A 104 -6.19 41.26 0.16
CA HIS A 104 -5.31 41.77 -0.89
C HIS A 104 -4.87 40.64 -1.83
N PRO A 105 -4.90 40.82 -3.15
CA PRO A 105 -4.68 39.77 -4.15
C PRO A 105 -3.42 38.93 -3.92
N LEU A 106 -2.33 39.57 -3.44
CA LEU A 106 -1.06 38.90 -3.12
C LEU A 106 -1.23 37.78 -2.07
N PHE A 107 -1.94 38.06 -0.97
CA PHE A 107 -2.17 37.04 0.09
C PHE A 107 -3.07 35.92 -0.37
N THR A 108 -4.08 36.23 -1.19
CA THR A 108 -4.97 35.21 -1.77
C THR A 108 -4.19 34.26 -2.70
N ILE A 109 -3.32 34.80 -3.57
CA ILE A 109 -2.49 34.01 -4.49
C ILE A 109 -1.53 33.10 -3.70
N VAL A 110 -0.82 33.65 -2.71
CA VAL A 110 0.10 32.84 -1.87
C VAL A 110 -0.65 31.75 -1.12
N GLY A 111 -1.81 32.05 -0.55
CA GLY A 111 -2.65 31.05 0.13
C GLY A 111 -3.10 29.91 -0.79
N ILE A 112 -3.56 30.24 -1.99
CA ILE A 112 -3.95 29.23 -2.98
C ILE A 112 -2.76 28.39 -3.41
N LEU A 113 -1.58 28.98 -3.63
CA LEU A 113 -0.35 28.24 -3.97
C LEU A 113 0.02 27.22 -2.89
N LEU A 114 -0.04 27.59 -1.62
CA LEU A 114 0.22 26.67 -0.51
C LEU A 114 -0.79 25.52 -0.48
N ILE A 115 -2.07 25.81 -0.67
CA ILE A 115 -3.12 24.78 -0.74
C ILE A 115 -2.85 23.82 -1.89
N ILE A 116 -2.47 24.30 -3.07
CA ILE A 116 -2.14 23.48 -4.23
C ILE A 116 -0.94 22.56 -3.94
N LEU A 117 0.11 23.04 -3.29
CA LEU A 117 1.27 22.23 -2.92
C LEU A 117 0.86 21.06 -2.01
N VAL A 118 0.06 21.32 -0.98
CA VAL A 118 -0.45 20.26 -0.09
C VAL A 118 -1.37 19.31 -0.84
N LEU A 119 -2.21 19.81 -1.74
CA LEU A 119 -3.08 18.99 -2.58
C LEU A 119 -2.27 18.06 -3.47
N LEU A 120 -1.22 18.53 -4.13
CA LEU A 120 -0.35 17.71 -4.96
C LEU A 120 0.31 16.58 -4.17
N GLN A 121 0.84 16.89 -2.97
CA GLN A 121 1.44 15.88 -2.09
C GLN A 121 0.42 14.81 -1.69
N LYS A 122 -0.79 15.19 -1.30
CA LYS A 122 -1.85 14.26 -0.89
C LYS A 122 -2.41 13.46 -2.07
N THR A 123 -2.51 14.07 -3.24
CA THR A 123 -2.90 13.39 -4.47
C THR A 123 -1.87 12.32 -4.86
N TYR A 124 -0.58 12.64 -4.75
CA TYR A 124 0.49 11.69 -5.02
C TYR A 124 0.44 10.48 -4.07
N GLU A 125 0.28 10.72 -2.75
CA GLU A 125 0.09 9.66 -1.76
C GLU A 125 -1.13 8.76 -2.08
N TYR A 126 -2.25 9.38 -2.45
CA TYR A 126 -3.46 8.66 -2.85
C TYR A 126 -3.23 7.80 -4.10
N LEU A 127 -2.61 8.36 -5.16
CA LEU A 127 -2.36 7.64 -6.40
C LEU A 127 -1.47 6.41 -6.19
N ILE A 128 -0.39 6.55 -5.42
CA ILE A 128 0.50 5.42 -5.12
C ILE A 128 -0.27 4.29 -4.41
N ASN A 129 -1.13 4.60 -3.46
CA ASN A 129 -1.87 3.58 -2.72
C ASN A 129 -3.06 3.01 -3.52
N LYS A 130 -3.65 3.79 -4.44
CA LYS A 130 -4.76 3.33 -5.29
C LYS A 130 -4.30 2.43 -6.44
N TYR A 131 -3.16 2.78 -7.05
CA TYR A 131 -2.66 2.08 -8.25
C TYR A 131 -1.54 1.07 -7.96
N CYS A 132 -1.34 0.69 -6.69
CA CYS A 132 -0.37 -0.35 -6.30
C CYS A 132 -0.89 -1.77 -6.59
N TYR A 133 -1.31 -2.02 -7.84
CA TYR A 133 -1.94 -3.28 -8.24
C TYR A 133 -1.04 -4.51 -8.00
N ILE A 134 0.25 -4.41 -8.34
CA ILE A 134 1.23 -5.48 -8.13
C ILE A 134 1.42 -5.76 -6.63
N ASP A 135 1.57 -4.71 -5.83
CA ASP A 135 1.73 -4.85 -4.39
C ASP A 135 0.49 -5.50 -3.75
N ALA A 136 -0.71 -5.14 -4.24
CA ALA A 136 -1.96 -5.74 -3.78
C ALA A 136 -2.05 -7.24 -4.11
N GLN A 137 -1.55 -7.67 -5.28
CA GLN A 137 -1.49 -9.09 -5.64
C GLN A 137 -0.54 -9.87 -4.71
N ILE A 138 0.65 -9.33 -4.43
CA ILE A 138 1.59 -9.96 -3.50
C ILE A 138 0.97 -10.10 -2.10
N VAL A 139 0.27 -9.07 -1.64
CA VAL A 139 -0.42 -9.07 -0.34
C VAL A 139 -1.58 -10.07 -0.31
N LEU A 140 -2.30 -10.25 -1.41
CA LEU A 140 -3.35 -11.27 -1.54
C LEU A 140 -2.79 -12.69 -1.40
N ILE A 141 -1.67 -12.96 -2.08
CA ILE A 141 -0.97 -14.26 -1.96
C ILE A 141 -0.50 -14.47 -0.51
N TYR A 142 0.10 -13.45 0.09
CA TYR A 142 0.55 -13.48 1.47
C TYR A 142 -0.61 -13.74 2.45
N LYS A 143 -1.76 -13.09 2.25
CA LYS A 143 -2.97 -13.32 3.03
C LYS A 143 -3.42 -14.78 2.95
N ASN A 144 -3.50 -15.33 1.74
CA ASN A 144 -3.93 -16.72 1.54
C ASN A 144 -3.00 -17.73 2.24
N VAL A 145 -1.69 -17.47 2.24
CA VAL A 145 -0.72 -18.31 2.97
C VAL A 145 -0.96 -18.24 4.47
N LEU A 146 -1.14 -17.05 5.04
CA LEU A 146 -1.39 -16.89 6.47
C LEU A 146 -2.70 -17.56 6.90
N GLU A 147 -3.76 -17.40 6.12
CA GLU A 147 -5.06 -18.01 6.39
C GLU A 147 -4.94 -19.54 6.38
N LYS A 148 -4.25 -20.10 5.39
CA LYS A 148 -4.03 -21.56 5.32
C LYS A 148 -3.25 -22.10 6.50
N LEU A 149 -2.22 -21.40 6.97
CA LEU A 149 -1.39 -21.83 8.10
C LEU A 149 -2.07 -21.64 9.46
N LEU A 150 -3.09 -20.77 9.54
CA LEU A 150 -3.85 -20.54 10.77
C LEU A 150 -5.14 -21.36 10.86
N LEU A 151 -5.64 -21.87 9.73
CA LEU A 151 -6.73 -22.84 9.75
C LEU A 151 -6.25 -24.08 10.49
N PRO A 152 -7.02 -24.62 11.44
CA PRO A 152 -6.72 -25.91 12.02
C PRO A 152 -6.71 -26.94 10.87
N GLU A 153 -5.64 -27.73 10.77
CA GLU A 153 -5.65 -28.93 9.92
C GLU A 153 -6.87 -29.74 10.30
N ASP A 154 -7.88 -29.73 9.44
CA ASP A 154 -9.03 -30.60 9.60
C ASP A 154 -8.50 -32.04 9.49
N LYS A 155 -8.41 -32.72 10.65
CA LYS A 155 -8.02 -34.10 10.78
C LYS A 155 -9.15 -34.98 10.23
N ASN A 156 -9.50 -34.84 8.97
CA ASN A 156 -10.52 -35.64 8.33
C ASN A 156 -10.10 -36.16 6.97
N ASP A 157 -8.91 -36.82 6.92
CA ASP A 157 -8.59 -37.79 5.91
C ASP A 157 -8.22 -39.09 6.64
N ARG A 158 -9.25 -39.84 7.03
CA ARG A 158 -9.17 -41.26 7.28
C ARG A 158 -10.14 -41.98 6.37
#